data_c450b044f66bd230d473f04717f45586
#
_entry.id   c450b044f66bd230d473f04717f45586
#
_cell.length_a   1.000
_cell.length_b   1.000
_cell.length_c   1.000
_cell.angle_alpha   90.00
_cell.angle_beta   90.00
_cell.angle_gamma   90.00
#
_symmetry.space_group_name_H-M   'P 1'
#
loop_
_entity.id
_entity.type
_entity.pdbx_description
1 polymer ?
#
loop_
_entity_poly.entity_id
_entity_poly.type
_entity_poly.pdbx_seq_one_letter_code
_entity_poly.pdbx_strand_id
1 'polypeptide(L)' 'KCLILDGIITQRLLDNAKTSGIGYIVGHRAAKLSNLGDVKIKTFTELGIS' A
#
# COMPACT_ATOMS: atom_id res chain seq x y z
N LYS A 1 6.87 9.83 2.38
CA LYS A 1 6.92 8.76 3.38
C LYS A 1 6.52 7.44 2.78
N CYS A 2 7.06 6.38 3.32
CA CYS A 2 6.82 5.03 2.84
C CYS A 2 6.37 4.15 4.00
N LEU A 3 5.32 3.40 3.78
CA LEU A 3 4.80 2.44 4.76
C LEU A 3 5.07 1.03 4.23
N ILE A 4 5.74 0.23 5.04
CA ILE A 4 6.03 -1.15 4.69
C ILE A 4 5.41 -2.07 5.72
N LEU A 5 4.68 -3.08 5.23
CA LEU A 5 4.06 -4.06 6.10
C LEU A 5 4.15 -5.44 5.46
N ASP A 6 4.03 -6.46 6.28
CA ASP A 6 4.11 -7.84 5.80
C ASP A 6 2.73 -8.50 5.70
N GLY A 7 1.70 -7.69 5.62
CA GLY A 7 0.34 -8.18 5.50
C GLY A 7 -0.33 -7.73 4.23
N ILE A 8 -1.66 -7.76 4.23
CA ILE A 8 -2.46 -7.35 3.09
C ILE A 8 -2.80 -5.87 3.18
N ILE A 9 -2.57 -5.15 2.09
CA ILE A 9 -2.96 -3.75 2.00
C ILE A 9 -4.45 -3.70 1.75
N THR A 10 -5.20 -3.10 2.67
CA THR A 10 -6.65 -2.98 2.57
C THR A 10 -7.03 -1.56 2.20
N GLN A 11 -8.28 -1.38 1.78
CA GLN A 11 -8.78 -0.05 1.46
C GLN A 11 -8.70 0.87 2.68
N ARG A 12 -9.00 0.33 3.86
CA ARG A 12 -8.93 1.10 5.10
C ARG A 12 -7.51 1.59 5.35
N LEU A 13 -6.54 0.72 5.11
CA LEU A 13 -5.14 1.08 5.29
C LEU A 13 -4.74 2.17 4.30
N LEU A 14 -5.20 2.05 3.07
CA LEU A 14 -4.95 3.06 2.05
C LEU A 14 -5.53 4.41 2.46
N ASP A 15 -6.77 4.41 2.96
CA ASP A 15 -7.41 5.64 3.38
C ASP A 15 -6.63 6.31 4.53
N ASN A 16 -6.15 5.50 5.47
CA ASN A 16 -5.34 6.02 6.57
C ASN A 16 -4.03 6.60 6.06
N ALA A 17 -3.42 5.95 5.08
CA ALA A 17 -2.18 6.43 4.50
C ALA A 17 -2.39 7.79 3.83
N LYS A 18 -3.49 7.95 3.12
CA LYS A 18 -3.81 9.21 2.47
C LYS A 18 -3.96 10.33 3.50
N THR A 19 -4.65 10.04 4.59
CA THR A 19 -4.84 11.00 5.67
C THR A 19 -3.53 11.37 6.35
N SER A 20 -2.63 10.41 6.47
CA SER A 20 -1.34 10.62 7.14
C SER A 20 -0.27 11.19 6.23
N GLY A 21 -0.58 11.40 4.95
CA GLY A 21 0.39 11.94 4.01
C GLY A 21 1.43 10.92 3.54
N ILE A 22 1.12 9.65 3.65
CA ILE A 22 2.00 8.58 3.17
C ILE A 22 1.78 8.43 1.66
N GLY A 23 2.85 8.56 0.88
CA GLY A 23 2.75 8.51 -0.56
C GLY A 23 3.09 7.16 -1.17
N TYR A 24 3.50 6.20 -0.36
CA TYR A 24 3.97 4.92 -0.87
C TYR A 24 3.72 3.82 0.15
N ILE A 25 3.11 2.73 -0.29
CA ILE A 25 2.83 1.59 0.57
C ILE A 25 3.37 0.32 -0.08
N VAL A 26 4.10 -0.46 0.70
CA VAL A 26 4.61 -1.76 0.27
C VAL A 26 4.05 -2.81 1.21
N GLY A 27 3.41 -3.83 0.66
CA GLY A 27 2.85 -4.91 1.44
C GLY A 27 3.12 -6.24 0.80
N HIS A 28 2.77 -7.31 1.50
CA HIS A 28 2.92 -8.65 0.95
C HIS A 28 1.94 -8.86 -0.21
N ARG A 29 0.70 -8.43 -0.03
CA ARG A 29 -0.35 -8.48 -1.03
C ARG A 29 -1.18 -7.21 -0.95
N ALA A 30 -1.91 -6.95 -2.01
CA ALA A 30 -2.85 -5.84 -2.04
C ALA A 30 -4.24 -6.38 -2.35
N ALA A 31 -5.22 -5.97 -1.56
CA ALA A 31 -6.61 -6.27 -1.85
C ALA A 31 -7.04 -5.39 -3.03
N LYS A 32 -8.29 -5.58 -3.47
CA LYS A 32 -8.82 -4.74 -4.53
C LYS A 32 -9.03 -3.34 -3.97
N LEU A 33 -8.23 -2.41 -4.46
CA LEU A 33 -8.23 -1.04 -3.97
C LEU A 33 -8.78 -0.08 -5.00
N SER A 34 -9.35 1.03 -4.52
CA SER A 34 -9.84 2.09 -5.39
C SER A 34 -9.49 3.44 -4.76
N ASN A 35 -9.59 4.51 -5.56
CA ASN A 35 -9.31 5.87 -5.11
C ASN A 35 -7.90 5.99 -4.51
N LEU A 36 -6.92 5.46 -5.22
CA LEU A 36 -5.53 5.48 -4.75
C LEU A 36 -5.01 6.92 -4.59
N GLY A 37 -5.54 7.83 -5.38
CA GLY A 37 -5.04 9.20 -5.36
C GLY A 37 -3.58 9.24 -5.77
N ASP A 38 -2.77 9.93 -4.97
CA ASP A 38 -1.34 10.03 -5.21
C ASP A 38 -0.54 8.93 -4.52
N VAL A 39 -1.21 8.02 -3.85
CA VAL A 39 -0.53 6.93 -3.13
C VAL A 39 -0.16 5.83 -4.11
N LYS A 40 1.08 5.39 -4.06
CA LYS A 40 1.56 4.30 -4.89
C LYS A 40 1.61 3.02 -4.07
N ILE A 41 1.13 1.94 -4.66
CA ILE A 41 1.04 0.64 -3.99
C ILE A 41 1.97 -0.33 -4.71
N LYS A 42 2.80 -1.01 -3.94
CA LYS A 42 3.64 -2.08 -4.45
C LYS A 42 3.50 -3.30 -3.56
N THR A 43 3.68 -4.47 -4.13
CA THR A 43 3.67 -5.71 -3.37
C THR A 43 5.04 -6.36 -3.48
N PHE A 44 5.35 -7.22 -2.51
CA PHE A 44 6.62 -7.94 -2.53
C PHE A 44 6.74 -8.78 -3.78
N THR A 45 5.62 -9.35 -4.24
CA THR A 45 5.60 -10.15 -5.45
C THR A 45 6.02 -9.31 -6.67
N GLU A 46 5.50 -8.08 -6.76
CA GLU A 46 5.86 -7.19 -7.86
C GLU A 46 7.32 -6.79 -7.80
N LEU A 47 7.88 -6.67 -6.59
CA LEU A 47 9.28 -6.29 -6.41
C LEU A 47 10.23 -7.48 -6.56
N GLY A 48 9.70 -8.69 -6.73
CA GLY A 48 10.52 -9.88 -6.84
C GLY A 48 11.01 -10.42 -5.51
N ILE A 49 10.45 -9.95 -4.42
CA ILE A 49 10.76 -10.44 -3.08
C ILE A 49 9.73 -11.50 -2.72
N SER A 50 10.17 -12.67 -2.41
CA SER A 50 9.25 -13.77 -2.10
C SER A 50 9.33 -14.18 -0.63
#